data_fe631ace65a4d387b17290b5f12a5401
#
_entry.id   fe631ace65a4d387b17290b5f12a5401
#
_cell.length_a   1.000
_cell.length_b   1.000
_cell.length_c   1.000
_cell.angle_alpha   90.00
_cell.angle_beta   90.00
_cell.angle_gamma   90.00
#
_symmetry.space_group_name_H-M   'P 1'
#
loop_
_entity.id
_entity.type
_entity.pdbx_description
1 polymer ?
#
loop_
_entity_poly.entity_id
_entity_poly.type
_entity_poly.pdbx_seq_one_letter_code
_entity_poly.pdbx_strand_id
1 'polypeptide(L)'
;MRLMATYILLGSMVLSLGCSNSSDEIDDLRAQLDSANAELAQLKASQEDVIANTTRNEISGKEFPKSFGSGTWEVGVDIEAGTYVSRRDENVPFNNPFCSWERLSGLGGTISETITAGLTDGNAIVDIEPDDVGFTSIGCEEWVRR
;
A
#
# COMPACT_ATOMS: atom_id res chain seq x y z
N MET A 1 13.43 -21.07 -28.95
CA MET A 1 13.97 -20.30 -30.08
C MET A 1 12.89 -20.18 -31.15
N ARG A 2 12.10 -19.13 -31.14
CA ARG A 2 11.19 -18.76 -32.24
C ARG A 2 11.27 -17.25 -32.41
N LEU A 3 11.98 -16.83 -33.46
CA LEU A 3 12.04 -15.46 -33.94
C LEU A 3 10.67 -15.09 -34.52
N MET A 4 10.02 -14.05 -33.98
CA MET A 4 8.93 -13.38 -34.65
C MET A 4 9.48 -12.15 -35.38
N ALA A 5 9.41 -12.23 -36.70
CA ALA A 5 9.78 -11.17 -37.58
C ALA A 5 8.74 -10.04 -37.54
N THR A 6 9.18 -8.85 -37.17
CA THR A 6 8.37 -7.64 -37.20
C THR A 6 8.36 -7.08 -38.60
N TYR A 7 7.25 -7.16 -39.31
CA TYR A 7 7.04 -6.50 -40.60
C TYR A 7 6.74 -5.01 -40.37
N ILE A 8 7.72 -4.18 -40.72
CA ILE A 8 7.53 -2.72 -40.81
C ILE A 8 6.94 -2.46 -42.21
N LEU A 9 5.64 -2.15 -42.24
CA LEU A 9 4.97 -1.60 -43.42
C LEU A 9 5.27 -0.09 -43.51
N LEU A 10 6.23 0.26 -44.36
CA LEU A 10 6.42 1.63 -44.85
C LEU A 10 5.25 1.99 -45.77
N GLY A 11 4.23 2.64 -45.21
CA GLY A 11 3.14 3.25 -45.95
C GLY A 11 3.64 4.52 -46.67
N SER A 12 3.62 4.47 -48.00
CA SER A 12 3.94 5.57 -48.91
C SER A 12 2.92 6.72 -48.71
N MET A 13 3.36 7.83 -48.12
CA MET A 13 2.54 9.01 -47.91
C MET A 13 2.48 9.84 -49.20
N VAL A 14 1.41 9.66 -49.99
CA VAL A 14 1.10 10.55 -51.11
C VAL A 14 0.57 11.87 -50.54
N LEU A 15 1.38 12.93 -50.65
CA LEU A 15 0.93 14.29 -50.41
C LEU A 15 0.07 14.76 -51.58
N SER A 16 -1.24 14.63 -51.47
CA SER A 16 -2.21 15.37 -52.29
C SER A 16 -2.48 16.72 -51.59
N LEU A 17 -1.88 17.80 -52.10
CA LEU A 17 -2.26 19.17 -51.75
C LEU A 17 -3.65 19.45 -52.39
N GLY A 18 -4.70 19.11 -51.64
CA GLY A 18 -6.04 19.58 -51.92
C GLY A 18 -6.37 20.67 -50.87
N CYS A 19 -6.73 21.88 -51.30
CA CYS A 19 -7.36 22.88 -50.43
C CYS A 19 -8.69 22.35 -49.92
N SER A 20 -8.65 21.59 -48.82
CA SER A 20 -9.87 21.25 -48.09
C SER A 20 -10.19 22.36 -47.10
N ASN A 21 -11.47 22.72 -46.98
CA ASN A 21 -11.99 23.75 -46.10
C ASN A 21 -11.52 23.50 -44.66
N SER A 22 -11.00 24.50 -44.01
CA SER A 22 -10.50 24.44 -42.64
C SER A 22 -11.51 23.94 -41.58
N SER A 23 -12.78 23.90 -41.93
CA SER A 23 -13.85 23.33 -41.10
C SER A 23 -13.83 21.81 -41.06
N ASP A 24 -13.58 21.15 -42.18
CA ASP A 24 -13.58 19.69 -42.27
C ASP A 24 -12.36 19.10 -41.52
N GLU A 25 -11.22 19.79 -41.56
CA GLU A 25 -10.01 19.41 -40.84
C GLU A 25 -10.16 19.57 -39.32
N ILE A 26 -10.88 20.60 -38.87
CA ILE A 26 -11.18 20.83 -37.46
C ILE A 26 -12.15 19.75 -36.93
N ASP A 27 -13.14 19.35 -37.70
CA ASP A 27 -14.09 18.31 -37.31
C ASP A 27 -13.45 16.94 -37.24
N ASP A 28 -12.53 16.62 -38.15
CA ASP A 28 -11.74 15.38 -38.09
C ASP A 28 -10.82 15.33 -36.86
N LEU A 29 -10.14 16.44 -36.55
CA LEU A 29 -9.30 16.55 -35.35
C LEU A 29 -10.11 16.41 -34.04
N ARG A 30 -11.34 16.95 -34.01
CA ARG A 30 -12.24 16.78 -32.86
C ARG A 30 -12.65 15.32 -32.68
N ALA A 31 -12.99 14.64 -33.77
CA ALA A 31 -13.36 13.23 -33.72
C ALA A 31 -12.19 12.36 -33.23
N GLN A 32 -10.96 12.66 -33.66
CA GLN A 32 -9.75 11.97 -33.16
C GLN A 32 -9.50 12.24 -31.67
N LEU A 33 -9.71 13.46 -31.21
CA LEU A 33 -9.56 13.83 -29.79
C LEU A 33 -10.60 13.12 -28.92
N ASP A 34 -11.84 13.06 -29.36
CA ASP A 34 -12.90 12.35 -28.64
C ASP A 34 -12.63 10.85 -28.55
N SER A 35 -12.13 10.23 -29.64
CA SER A 35 -11.71 8.84 -29.65
C SER A 35 -10.56 8.59 -28.68
N ALA A 36 -9.53 9.42 -28.68
CA ALA A 36 -8.38 9.30 -27.78
C ALA A 36 -8.79 9.47 -26.31
N ASN A 37 -9.71 10.39 -26.02
CA ASN A 37 -10.25 10.59 -24.68
C ASN A 37 -11.06 9.38 -24.18
N ALA A 38 -11.82 8.73 -25.07
CA ALA A 38 -12.57 7.52 -24.77
C ALA A 38 -11.62 6.34 -24.43
N GLU A 39 -10.56 6.16 -25.22
CA GLU A 39 -9.53 5.14 -24.96
C GLU A 39 -8.82 5.40 -23.63
N LEU A 40 -8.48 6.66 -23.32
CA LEU A 40 -7.86 7.04 -22.06
C LEU A 40 -8.77 6.75 -20.85
N ALA A 41 -10.06 6.97 -20.98
CA ALA A 41 -11.03 6.66 -19.94
C ALA A 41 -11.13 5.15 -19.69
N GLN A 42 -11.12 4.33 -20.76
CA GLN A 42 -11.11 2.86 -20.64
C GLN A 42 -9.82 2.34 -19.99
N LEU A 43 -8.67 2.88 -20.36
CA LEU A 43 -7.39 2.50 -19.76
C LEU A 43 -7.33 2.85 -18.27
N LYS A 44 -7.83 4.01 -17.87
CA LYS A 44 -7.91 4.39 -16.45
C LYS A 44 -8.83 3.46 -15.65
N ALA A 45 -10.00 3.14 -16.16
CA ALA A 45 -10.91 2.21 -15.50
C ALA A 45 -10.29 0.81 -15.35
N SER A 46 -9.58 0.32 -16.38
CA SER A 46 -8.87 -0.96 -16.33
C SER A 46 -7.73 -0.97 -15.31
N GLN A 47 -7.02 0.15 -15.16
CA GLN A 47 -5.96 0.28 -14.15
C GLN A 47 -6.51 0.27 -12.73
N GLU A 48 -7.62 0.97 -12.48
CA GLU A 48 -8.29 0.98 -11.17
C GLU A 48 -8.77 -0.41 -10.78
N ASP A 49 -9.35 -1.18 -11.70
CA ASP A 49 -9.79 -2.55 -11.46
C ASP A 49 -8.61 -3.50 -11.17
N VAL A 50 -7.49 -3.35 -11.88
CA VAL A 50 -6.28 -4.16 -11.65
C VAL A 50 -5.66 -3.85 -10.30
N ILE A 51 -5.55 -2.58 -9.93
CA ILE A 51 -5.02 -2.15 -8.62
C ILE A 51 -5.93 -2.67 -7.50
N ALA A 52 -7.24 -2.50 -7.60
CA ALA A 52 -8.19 -2.97 -6.61
C ALA A 52 -8.16 -4.50 -6.45
N ASN A 53 -8.00 -5.24 -7.55
CA ASN A 53 -7.95 -6.70 -7.54
C ASN A 53 -6.61 -7.24 -7.02
N THR A 54 -5.50 -6.58 -7.35
CA THR A 54 -4.16 -6.92 -6.85
C THR A 54 -4.09 -6.69 -5.34
N THR A 55 -4.52 -5.53 -4.87
CA THR A 55 -4.56 -5.20 -3.43
C THR A 55 -5.45 -6.18 -2.65
N ARG A 56 -6.63 -6.54 -3.20
CA ARG A 56 -7.54 -7.50 -2.57
C ARG A 56 -6.94 -8.90 -2.50
N ASN A 57 -6.23 -9.35 -3.54
CA ASN A 57 -5.62 -10.68 -3.58
C ASN A 57 -4.37 -10.77 -2.68
N GLU A 58 -3.58 -9.72 -2.57
CA GLU A 58 -2.42 -9.69 -1.68
C GLU A 58 -2.85 -9.70 -0.20
N ILE A 59 -3.92 -8.97 0.14
CA ILE A 59 -4.46 -8.95 1.52
C ILE A 59 -5.17 -10.26 1.87
N SER A 60 -5.85 -10.90 0.91
CA SER A 60 -6.66 -12.11 1.17
C SER A 60 -5.85 -13.40 1.34
N GLY A 61 -4.54 -13.40 0.99
CA GLY A 61 -3.67 -14.58 1.06
C GLY A 61 -2.57 -14.51 2.10
N LYS A 62 -2.36 -13.37 2.77
CA LYS A 62 -1.31 -13.21 3.76
C LYS A 62 -1.81 -13.68 5.13
N GLU A 63 -1.29 -14.79 5.61
CA GLU A 63 -1.52 -15.24 6.98
C GLU A 63 -0.56 -14.51 7.93
N PHE A 64 -1.12 -13.66 8.80
CA PHE A 64 -0.36 -12.95 9.81
C PHE A 64 -0.14 -13.82 11.05
N PRO A 65 0.97 -13.62 11.79
CA PRO A 65 1.18 -14.31 13.05
C PRO A 65 0.10 -13.89 14.06
N LYS A 66 -0.42 -14.84 14.83
CA LYS A 66 -1.39 -14.58 15.90
C LYS A 66 -0.75 -13.93 17.13
N SER A 67 0.56 -13.98 17.20
CA SER A 67 1.35 -13.43 18.29
C SER A 67 2.71 -12.95 17.77
N PHE A 68 3.30 -11.98 18.45
CA PHE A 68 4.62 -11.43 18.15
C PHE A 68 5.30 -10.92 19.42
N GLY A 69 6.62 -10.90 19.45
CA GLY A 69 7.42 -10.45 20.59
C GLY A 69 7.62 -8.95 20.62
N SER A 70 8.42 -8.49 21.61
CA SER A 70 8.92 -7.12 21.65
C SER A 70 9.75 -6.78 20.41
N GLY A 71 9.67 -5.54 19.95
CA GLY A 71 10.32 -5.05 18.73
C GLY A 71 9.48 -4.02 18.01
N THR A 72 9.89 -3.66 16.80
CA THR A 72 9.14 -2.78 15.89
C THR A 72 8.59 -3.59 14.73
N TRP A 73 7.29 -3.44 14.47
CA TRP A 73 6.51 -4.21 13.53
C TRP A 73 5.74 -3.28 12.61
N GLU A 74 5.72 -3.56 11.32
CA GLU A 74 4.94 -2.82 10.33
C GLU A 74 3.53 -3.41 10.24
N VAL A 75 2.51 -2.55 10.45
CA VAL A 75 1.10 -2.95 10.40
C VAL A 75 0.66 -3.22 8.96
N GLY A 76 -0.04 -4.33 8.74
CA GLY A 76 -0.41 -4.79 7.40
C GLY A 76 0.71 -5.50 6.62
N VAL A 77 1.95 -5.44 7.13
CA VAL A 77 3.11 -6.14 6.56
C VAL A 77 3.61 -7.26 7.47
N ASP A 78 3.93 -6.97 8.71
CA ASP A 78 4.44 -7.96 9.67
C ASP A 78 3.33 -8.48 10.59
N ILE A 79 2.44 -7.59 11.00
CA ILE A 79 1.32 -7.87 11.90
C ILE A 79 0.02 -7.32 11.32
N GLU A 80 -1.10 -7.91 11.72
CA GLU A 80 -2.42 -7.43 11.35
C GLU A 80 -2.94 -6.43 12.38
N ALA A 81 -3.75 -5.44 11.94
CA ALA A 81 -4.48 -4.57 12.84
C ALA A 81 -5.45 -5.38 13.72
N GLY A 82 -5.67 -4.94 14.96
CA GLY A 82 -6.57 -5.62 15.89
C GLY A 82 -6.19 -5.38 17.33
N THR A 83 -6.96 -5.99 18.25
CA THR A 83 -6.71 -5.91 19.68
C THR A 83 -5.68 -6.95 20.09
N TYR A 84 -4.62 -6.49 20.74
CA TYR A 84 -3.56 -7.33 21.28
C TYR A 84 -3.42 -7.16 22.79
N VAL A 85 -3.04 -8.26 23.45
CA VAL A 85 -2.76 -8.29 24.87
C VAL A 85 -1.33 -8.75 25.11
N SER A 86 -0.66 -8.11 26.03
CA SER A 86 0.64 -8.52 26.56
C SER A 86 0.72 -8.16 28.04
N ARG A 87 1.85 -8.43 28.63
CA ARG A 87 2.20 -8.00 29.98
C ARG A 87 3.69 -7.72 30.07
N ARG A 88 4.11 -7.15 31.19
CA ARG A 88 5.54 -6.99 31.48
C ARG A 88 6.25 -8.34 31.45
N ASP A 89 7.38 -8.39 30.77
CA ASP A 89 8.27 -9.55 30.82
C ASP A 89 9.10 -9.52 32.11
N GLU A 90 8.87 -10.50 32.98
CA GLU A 90 9.58 -10.62 34.27
C GLU A 90 11.04 -11.07 34.12
N ASN A 91 11.42 -11.57 32.92
CA ASN A 91 12.77 -12.03 32.64
C ASN A 91 13.68 -10.91 32.12
N VAL A 92 13.14 -9.74 31.84
CA VAL A 92 13.95 -8.58 31.43
C VAL A 92 14.71 -8.02 32.64
N PRO A 93 16.02 -7.72 32.51
CA PRO A 93 16.83 -7.22 33.60
C PRO A 93 16.25 -5.96 34.26
N PHE A 94 16.55 -5.75 35.55
CA PHE A 94 16.04 -4.69 36.42
C PHE A 94 16.10 -3.25 35.89
N ASN A 95 16.81 -2.99 34.80
CA ASN A 95 16.92 -1.66 34.19
C ASN A 95 15.72 -1.28 33.30
N ASN A 96 14.81 -2.23 33.01
CA ASN A 96 13.54 -1.92 32.33
C ASN A 96 12.37 -2.65 33.02
N PRO A 97 11.83 -2.09 34.13
CA PRO A 97 10.80 -2.74 34.92
C PRO A 97 9.39 -2.64 34.33
N PHE A 98 9.26 -2.13 33.12
CA PHE A 98 7.96 -1.85 32.48
C PHE A 98 7.87 -2.49 31.09
N CYS A 99 6.64 -2.85 30.71
CA CYS A 99 6.24 -3.03 29.33
C CYS A 99 5.86 -1.66 28.77
N SER A 100 6.61 -1.17 27.79
CA SER A 100 6.30 0.06 27.04
C SER A 100 5.95 -0.27 25.60
N TRP A 101 5.03 0.50 25.04
CA TRP A 101 4.57 0.33 23.66
C TRP A 101 4.17 1.66 23.05
N GLU A 102 4.22 1.72 21.73
CA GLU A 102 3.82 2.89 20.94
C GLU A 102 3.14 2.44 19.65
N ARG A 103 2.08 3.14 19.25
CA ARG A 103 1.48 3.10 17.92
C ARG A 103 2.09 4.25 17.11
N LEU A 104 2.44 3.97 15.86
CA LEU A 104 3.25 4.85 15.02
C LEU A 104 2.55 5.18 13.70
N SER A 105 2.62 6.45 13.30
CA SER A 105 2.22 6.94 11.97
C SER A 105 3.34 6.85 10.93
N GLY A 106 4.52 6.36 11.31
CA GLY A 106 5.70 6.18 10.44
C GLY A 106 6.77 5.35 11.12
N LEU A 107 7.76 4.89 10.37
CA LEU A 107 8.88 4.05 10.85
C LEU A 107 10.23 4.78 10.81
N GLY A 108 10.22 6.10 10.74
CA GLY A 108 11.42 6.94 10.73
C GLY A 108 12.10 7.08 12.10
N GLY A 109 11.47 6.61 13.19
CA GLY A 109 12.03 6.63 14.55
C GLY A 109 12.01 8.01 15.19
N THR A 110 11.12 8.88 14.78
CA THR A 110 10.95 10.23 15.34
C THR A 110 9.76 10.30 16.30
N ILE A 111 9.87 11.14 17.34
CA ILE A 111 8.78 11.34 18.33
C ILE A 111 7.50 11.87 17.64
N SER A 112 7.63 12.60 16.54
CA SER A 112 6.49 13.12 15.78
C SER A 112 5.66 12.03 15.10
N GLU A 113 6.18 10.83 14.99
CA GLU A 113 5.47 9.66 14.44
C GLU A 113 4.69 8.87 15.49
N THR A 114 4.86 9.18 16.76
CA THR A 114 4.09 8.51 17.83
C THR A 114 2.65 9.02 17.85
N ILE A 115 1.70 8.13 17.55
CA ILE A 115 0.26 8.39 17.64
C ILE A 115 -0.18 8.34 19.12
N THR A 116 0.20 7.27 19.80
CA THR A 116 -0.05 7.05 21.22
C THR A 116 0.97 6.09 21.80
N ALA A 117 1.20 6.19 23.08
CA ALA A 117 2.15 5.36 23.81
C ALA A 117 1.59 4.95 25.18
N GLY A 118 2.09 3.85 25.69
CA GLY A 118 1.74 3.37 27.03
C GLY A 118 2.90 2.71 27.75
N LEU A 119 2.79 2.72 29.08
CA LEU A 119 3.74 2.13 29.99
C LEU A 119 2.97 1.41 31.10
N THR A 120 3.32 0.17 31.39
CA THR A 120 2.69 -0.60 32.48
C THR A 120 3.67 -1.56 33.13
N ASP A 121 3.47 -1.81 34.42
CA ASP A 121 4.14 -2.87 35.17
C ASP A 121 3.31 -4.16 35.27
N GLY A 122 2.10 -4.14 34.66
CA GLY A 122 1.16 -5.25 34.60
C GLY A 122 0.76 -5.63 33.19
N ASN A 123 -0.53 -5.77 32.96
CA ASN A 123 -1.10 -6.13 31.67
C ASN A 123 -1.28 -4.88 30.78
N ALA A 124 -1.00 -5.04 29.50
CA ALA A 124 -1.29 -4.09 28.43
C ALA A 124 -2.37 -4.66 27.49
N ILE A 125 -3.31 -3.82 27.09
CA ILE A 125 -4.29 -4.11 26.03
C ILE A 125 -4.20 -2.94 25.07
N VAL A 126 -3.95 -3.23 23.79
CA VAL A 126 -3.76 -2.20 22.76
C VAL A 126 -4.58 -2.55 21.55
N ASP A 127 -5.32 -1.58 21.04
CA ASP A 127 -5.99 -1.66 19.74
C ASP A 127 -5.06 -1.03 18.69
N ILE A 128 -4.48 -1.86 17.83
CA ILE A 128 -3.69 -1.46 16.68
C ILE A 128 -4.68 -1.22 15.55
N GLU A 129 -4.75 0.02 15.08
CA GLU A 129 -5.72 0.44 14.06
C GLU A 129 -5.22 0.12 12.64
N PRO A 130 -6.12 -0.02 11.65
CA PRO A 130 -5.72 -0.30 10.27
C PRO A 130 -4.93 0.82 9.58
N ASP A 131 -4.99 2.04 10.10
CA ASP A 131 -4.28 3.22 9.62
C ASP A 131 -2.96 3.49 10.37
N ASP A 132 -2.62 2.68 11.36
CA ASP A 132 -1.30 2.69 11.96
C ASP A 132 -0.27 2.17 10.95
N VAL A 133 0.89 2.83 10.85
CA VAL A 133 2.01 2.38 10.02
C VAL A 133 2.88 1.38 10.77
N GLY A 134 3.04 1.56 12.08
CA GLY A 134 3.86 0.68 12.89
C GLY A 134 3.41 0.56 14.33
N PHE A 135 3.92 -0.49 14.95
CA PHE A 135 3.81 -0.75 16.38
C PHE A 135 5.17 -1.13 16.94
N THR A 136 5.57 -0.52 18.05
CA THR A 136 6.82 -0.87 18.72
C THR A 136 6.57 -1.18 20.19
N SER A 137 7.36 -2.10 20.77
CA SER A 137 7.29 -2.40 22.19
C SER A 137 8.62 -2.89 22.74
N ILE A 138 8.85 -2.64 24.02
CA ILE A 138 10.05 -3.03 24.74
C ILE A 138 9.66 -3.50 26.15
N GLY A 139 10.26 -4.60 26.61
CA GLY A 139 10.04 -5.12 27.96
C GLY A 139 8.67 -5.78 28.16
N CYS A 140 7.98 -6.07 27.07
CA CYS A 140 6.73 -6.80 27.07
C CYS A 140 6.98 -8.29 26.75
N GLU A 141 6.16 -9.17 27.30
CA GLU A 141 6.04 -10.54 26.82
C GLU A 141 5.45 -10.56 25.41
N GLU A 142 5.16 -11.75 24.91
CA GLU A 142 4.53 -11.92 23.61
C GLU A 142 3.17 -11.21 23.57
N TRP A 143 2.95 -10.44 22.49
CA TRP A 143 1.67 -9.85 22.17
C TRP A 143 0.80 -10.89 21.49
N VAL A 144 -0.35 -11.16 22.05
CA VAL A 144 -1.28 -12.17 21.53
C VAL A 144 -2.56 -11.49 21.09
N ARG A 145 -3.00 -11.79 19.87
CA ARG A 145 -4.26 -11.28 19.33
C ARG A 145 -5.44 -11.86 20.10
N ARG A 146 -6.40 -11.00 20.40
CA ARG A 146 -7.61 -11.35 21.17
C ARG A 146 -8.80 -11.66 20.28
#